data_75090de44a05065d362e533afc8c62da
#
_entry.id   75090de44a05065d362e533afc8c62da
#
_cell.length_a   1.000
_cell.length_b   1.000
_cell.length_c   1.000
_cell.angle_alpha   90.00
_cell.angle_beta   90.00
_cell.angle_gamma   90.00
#
_symmetry.space_group_name_H-M   'P 1'
#
loop_
_entity.id
_entity.type
_entity.pdbx_description
1 polymer ?
#
loop_
_entity_poly.entity_id
_entity_poly.type
_entity_poly.pdbx_seq_one_letter_code
_entity_poly.pdbx_strand_id
1 'polypeptide(L)'
;MQLDIIAVGQMRGAGEMPLVEEFHQRIEASGRQLGISGLSIIELREKRALTGGDKKRSENALIADALARRSGPLIVLDETGTSLTSRAFADKLQGWIERGDSDVTFVIGGADGLDDAIRGRADLVLSFGPMTWPHMLARVLLCEQLWRAISILTRHPYHRD
;
A
#
# COMPACT_ATOMS: atom_id res chain seq x y z
N MET A 1 -6.53 2.53 14.28
CA MET A 1 -6.48 2.75 12.81
C MET A 1 -6.07 1.45 12.13
N GLN A 2 -6.79 1.02 11.10
CA GLN A 2 -6.45 -0.16 10.29
C GLN A 2 -5.60 0.27 9.08
N LEU A 3 -4.56 -0.49 8.74
CA LEU A 3 -3.84 -0.33 7.48
C LEU A 3 -4.32 -1.41 6.49
N ASP A 4 -4.70 -1.01 5.29
CA ASP A 4 -5.13 -1.93 4.25
C ASP A 4 -4.27 -1.77 3.00
N ILE A 5 -3.82 -2.87 2.42
CA ILE A 5 -3.16 -2.91 1.10
C ILE A 5 -4.07 -3.68 0.16
N ILE A 6 -4.60 -3.01 -0.85
CA ILE A 6 -5.33 -3.62 -1.95
C ILE A 6 -4.35 -3.77 -3.11
N ALA A 7 -4.09 -4.99 -3.53
CA ALA A 7 -3.11 -5.26 -4.58
C ALA A 7 -3.64 -6.24 -5.62
N VAL A 8 -3.41 -5.93 -6.89
CA VAL A 8 -3.68 -6.85 -8.00
C VAL A 8 -2.58 -7.92 -8.04
N GLY A 9 -2.99 -9.17 -8.23
CA GLY A 9 -2.10 -10.33 -8.26
C GLY A 9 -2.00 -11.05 -6.92
N GLN A 10 -1.74 -12.36 -7.00
CA GLN A 10 -1.59 -13.24 -5.85
C GLN A 10 -0.10 -13.46 -5.56
N MET A 11 0.29 -13.36 -4.30
CA MET A 11 1.68 -13.57 -3.85
C MET A 11 1.97 -15.01 -3.46
N ARG A 12 0.94 -15.86 -3.35
CA ARG A 12 1.12 -17.26 -2.96
C ARG A 12 2.14 -17.97 -3.88
N GLY A 13 3.20 -18.48 -3.29
CA GLY A 13 4.29 -19.15 -4.02
C GLY A 13 5.30 -18.21 -4.67
N ALA A 14 5.16 -16.88 -4.51
CA ALA A 14 6.18 -15.92 -4.93
C ALA A 14 7.35 -15.91 -3.94
N GLY A 15 8.56 -15.69 -4.45
CA GLY A 15 9.77 -15.62 -3.63
C GLY A 15 9.79 -14.44 -2.65
N GLU A 16 8.98 -13.43 -2.92
CA GLU A 16 8.84 -12.22 -2.11
C GLU A 16 7.92 -12.39 -0.90
N MET A 17 7.09 -13.44 -0.87
CA MET A 17 6.11 -13.66 0.19
C MET A 17 6.72 -13.67 1.62
N PRO A 18 7.86 -14.35 1.88
CA PRO A 18 8.45 -14.34 3.22
C PRO A 18 8.83 -12.94 3.72
N LEU A 19 9.26 -12.04 2.83
CA LEU A 19 9.59 -10.66 3.19
C LEU A 19 8.33 -9.87 3.58
N VAL A 20 7.24 -10.03 2.85
CA VAL A 20 5.96 -9.40 3.19
C VAL A 20 5.46 -9.89 4.54
N GLU A 21 5.52 -11.20 4.79
CA GLU A 21 5.12 -11.80 6.07
C GLU A 21 5.97 -11.28 7.24
N GLU A 22 7.29 -11.15 7.04
CA GLU A 22 8.19 -10.60 8.06
C GLU A 22 7.83 -9.15 8.42
N PHE A 23 7.64 -8.28 7.43
CA PHE A 23 7.25 -6.89 7.69
C PHE A 23 5.84 -6.78 8.26
N HIS A 24 4.91 -7.62 7.82
CA HIS A 24 3.56 -7.69 8.37
C HIS A 24 3.59 -7.97 9.88
N GLN A 25 4.33 -8.99 10.32
CA GLN A 25 4.48 -9.33 11.74
C GLN A 25 5.10 -8.18 12.54
N ARG A 26 6.10 -7.50 12.00
CA ARG A 26 6.74 -6.35 12.65
C ARG A 26 5.78 -5.17 12.80
N ILE A 27 4.97 -4.90 11.77
CA ILE A 27 3.93 -3.85 11.79
C ILE A 27 2.91 -4.16 12.87
N GLU A 28 2.41 -5.39 12.96
CA GLU A 28 1.44 -5.79 13.98
C GLU A 28 2.00 -5.72 15.40
N ALA A 29 3.27 -6.11 15.59
CA ALA A 29 3.91 -6.07 16.91
C ALA A 29 4.09 -4.64 17.43
N SER A 30 4.54 -3.70 16.58
CA SER A 30 4.92 -2.36 17.02
C SER A 30 3.84 -1.30 16.76
N GLY A 31 2.97 -1.52 15.77
CA GLY A 31 1.93 -0.56 15.38
C GLY A 31 0.91 -0.27 16.48
N ARG A 32 0.68 -1.24 17.38
CA ARG A 32 -0.24 -1.09 18.53
C ARG A 32 0.12 0.07 19.43
N GLN A 33 1.42 0.39 19.57
CA GLN A 33 1.90 1.53 20.35
C GLN A 33 1.42 2.88 19.78
N LEU A 34 1.09 2.92 18.49
CA LEU A 34 0.59 4.08 17.77
C LEU A 34 -0.92 4.04 17.54
N GLY A 35 -1.63 3.05 18.11
CA GLY A 35 -3.07 2.86 17.86
C GLY A 35 -3.38 2.21 16.50
N ILE A 36 -2.38 1.61 15.83
CA ILE A 36 -2.60 0.82 14.62
C ILE A 36 -3.08 -0.56 15.03
N SER A 37 -4.29 -0.95 14.60
CA SER A 37 -4.94 -2.22 14.96
C SER A 37 -4.38 -3.41 14.18
N GLY A 38 -3.80 -3.19 13.01
CA GLY A 38 -3.18 -4.22 12.19
C GLY A 38 -2.97 -3.79 10.74
N LEU A 39 -2.41 -4.72 9.96
CA LEU A 39 -2.26 -4.62 8.51
C LEU A 39 -3.10 -5.73 7.87
N SER A 40 -3.86 -5.41 6.83
CA SER A 40 -4.58 -6.37 6.00
C SER A 40 -4.12 -6.25 4.55
N ILE A 41 -3.89 -7.39 3.89
CA ILE A 41 -3.51 -7.42 2.48
C ILE A 41 -4.61 -8.13 1.70
N ILE A 42 -5.26 -7.39 0.82
CA ILE A 42 -6.38 -7.84 -0.01
C ILE A 42 -5.86 -8.06 -1.42
N GLU A 43 -5.73 -9.32 -1.79
CA GLU A 43 -5.26 -9.72 -3.12
C GLU A 43 -6.43 -9.84 -4.09
N LEU A 44 -6.39 -9.03 -5.14
CA LEU A 44 -7.38 -9.05 -6.21
C LEU A 44 -6.90 -9.88 -7.38
N ARG A 45 -7.75 -10.75 -7.89
CA ARG A 45 -7.44 -11.60 -9.03
C ARG A 45 -8.54 -11.52 -10.08
N GLU A 46 -8.17 -11.07 -11.28
CA GLU A 46 -9.02 -11.29 -12.47
C GLU A 46 -8.98 -12.79 -12.84
N LYS A 47 -10.14 -13.39 -12.88
CA LYS A 47 -10.28 -14.84 -13.16
C LYS A 47 -10.39 -15.14 -14.66
N ARG A 48 -10.74 -14.13 -15.47
CA ARG A 48 -10.90 -14.27 -16.91
C ARG A 48 -9.56 -14.08 -17.61
N ALA A 49 -9.35 -14.80 -18.70
CA ALA A 49 -8.15 -14.68 -19.53
C ALA A 49 -8.26 -13.42 -20.42
N LEU A 50 -8.17 -12.23 -19.80
CA LEU A 50 -8.21 -10.94 -20.46
C LEU A 50 -6.80 -10.43 -20.76
N THR A 51 -6.68 -9.59 -21.80
CA THR A 51 -5.42 -8.94 -22.20
C THR A 51 -5.62 -7.46 -22.45
N GLY A 52 -4.53 -6.68 -22.39
CA GLY A 52 -4.52 -5.26 -22.71
C GLY A 52 -5.57 -4.44 -21.97
N GLY A 53 -6.26 -3.54 -22.68
CA GLY A 53 -7.23 -2.62 -22.09
C GLY A 53 -8.41 -3.29 -21.38
N ASP A 54 -8.84 -4.48 -21.82
CA ASP A 54 -9.92 -5.22 -21.15
C ASP A 54 -9.47 -5.75 -19.80
N LYS A 55 -8.24 -6.24 -19.71
CA LYS A 55 -7.63 -6.67 -18.45
C LYS A 55 -7.50 -5.47 -17.50
N LYS A 56 -6.93 -4.37 -17.96
CA LYS A 56 -6.79 -3.14 -17.16
C LYS A 56 -8.14 -2.68 -16.61
N ARG A 57 -9.17 -2.57 -17.45
CA ARG A 57 -10.52 -2.17 -17.01
C ARG A 57 -11.08 -3.10 -15.95
N SER A 58 -10.91 -4.41 -16.13
CA SER A 58 -11.41 -5.39 -15.17
C SER A 58 -10.68 -5.33 -13.84
N GLU A 59 -9.36 -5.21 -13.84
CA GLU A 59 -8.56 -5.06 -12.63
C GLU A 59 -8.93 -3.77 -11.88
N ASN A 60 -9.10 -2.65 -12.59
CA ASN A 60 -9.52 -1.38 -11.99
C ASN A 60 -10.95 -1.44 -11.43
N ALA A 61 -11.87 -2.17 -12.06
CA ALA A 61 -13.20 -2.41 -11.51
C ALA A 61 -13.15 -3.19 -10.19
N LEU A 62 -12.31 -4.25 -10.10
CA LEU A 62 -12.10 -4.97 -8.84
C LEU A 62 -11.53 -4.08 -7.74
N ILE A 63 -10.60 -3.18 -8.07
CA ILE A 63 -10.07 -2.19 -7.12
C ILE A 63 -11.18 -1.24 -6.66
N ALA A 64 -11.97 -0.71 -7.58
CA ALA A 64 -13.08 0.20 -7.26
C ALA A 64 -14.11 -0.44 -6.32
N ASP A 65 -14.46 -1.71 -6.55
CA ASP A 65 -15.35 -2.49 -5.69
C ASP A 65 -14.78 -2.70 -4.29
N ALA A 66 -13.47 -2.99 -4.20
CA ALA A 66 -12.79 -3.14 -2.91
C ALA A 66 -12.72 -1.81 -2.14
N LEU A 67 -12.56 -0.68 -2.85
CA LEU A 67 -12.55 0.67 -2.28
C LEU A 67 -13.92 1.17 -1.82
N ALA A 68 -15.01 0.61 -2.32
CA ALA A 68 -16.36 1.07 -1.97
C ALA A 68 -16.70 0.94 -0.46
N ARG A 69 -15.95 0.12 0.27
CA ARG A 69 -16.11 -0.11 1.71
C ARG A 69 -15.09 0.63 2.57
N ARG A 70 -14.30 1.54 1.99
CA ARG A 70 -13.24 2.28 2.65
C ARG A 70 -13.61 3.76 2.73
N SER A 71 -13.35 4.38 3.87
CA SER A 71 -13.72 5.77 4.12
C SER A 71 -12.54 6.65 4.52
N GLY A 72 -11.43 6.05 4.89
CA GLY A 72 -10.21 6.75 5.24
C GLY A 72 -9.37 7.17 4.04
N PRO A 73 -8.20 7.75 4.28
CA PRO A 73 -7.28 8.19 3.24
C PRO A 73 -6.92 7.08 2.24
N LEU A 74 -6.93 7.45 0.97
CA LEU A 74 -6.56 6.60 -0.15
C LEU A 74 -5.19 6.98 -0.69
N ILE A 75 -4.24 6.06 -0.63
CA ILE A 75 -2.90 6.21 -1.18
C ILE A 75 -2.75 5.26 -2.37
N VAL A 76 -2.42 5.81 -3.51
CA VAL A 76 -2.21 5.05 -4.74
C VAL A 76 -0.72 5.01 -5.06
N LEU A 77 -0.17 3.82 -5.32
CA LEU A 77 1.21 3.68 -5.80
C LEU A 77 1.24 3.81 -7.32
N ASP A 78 2.00 4.81 -7.79
CA ASP A 78 2.19 5.07 -9.22
C ASP A 78 3.56 5.74 -9.44
N GLU A 79 4.27 5.37 -10.51
CA GLU A 79 5.60 5.91 -10.82
C GLU A 79 5.59 7.42 -11.09
N THR A 80 4.45 7.97 -11.50
CA THR A 80 4.26 9.41 -11.75
C THR A 80 3.91 10.21 -10.50
N GLY A 81 3.79 9.55 -9.35
CA GLY A 81 3.40 10.16 -8.08
C GLY A 81 4.52 10.98 -7.42
N THR A 82 4.23 11.46 -6.22
CA THR A 82 5.17 12.20 -5.39
C THR A 82 6.13 11.24 -4.68
N SER A 83 7.43 11.45 -4.85
CA SER A 83 8.45 10.75 -4.07
C SER A 83 8.61 11.42 -2.70
N LEU A 84 8.54 10.62 -1.65
CA LEU A 84 8.70 11.07 -0.27
C LEU A 84 9.97 10.45 0.34
N THR A 85 10.61 11.18 1.25
CA THR A 85 11.58 10.55 2.15
C THR A 85 10.84 9.66 3.16
N SER A 86 11.53 8.66 3.75
CA SER A 86 10.92 7.82 4.77
C SER A 86 10.39 8.62 5.96
N ARG A 87 11.06 9.72 6.33
CA ARG A 87 10.59 10.64 7.37
C ARG A 87 9.31 11.36 6.96
N ALA A 88 9.25 11.92 5.76
CA ALA A 88 8.04 12.58 5.27
C ALA A 88 6.85 11.60 5.15
N PHE A 89 7.12 10.33 4.82
CA PHE A 89 6.09 9.30 4.83
C PHE A 89 5.64 8.95 6.26
N ALA A 90 6.56 8.89 7.22
CA ALA A 90 6.21 8.72 8.63
C ALA A 90 5.38 9.88 9.17
N ASP A 91 5.69 11.14 8.80
CA ASP A 91 4.92 12.32 9.18
C ASP A 91 3.48 12.26 8.59
N LYS A 92 3.31 11.74 7.38
CA LYS A 92 1.96 11.48 6.80
C LYS A 92 1.20 10.45 7.64
N LEU A 93 1.84 9.34 7.98
CA LEU A 93 1.24 8.30 8.81
C LEU A 93 0.81 8.85 10.18
N GLN A 94 1.68 9.65 10.82
CA GLN A 94 1.38 10.33 12.07
C GLN A 94 0.16 11.25 11.94
N GLY A 95 0.09 12.05 10.88
CA GLY A 95 -1.04 12.95 10.63
C GLY A 95 -2.37 12.21 10.48
N TRP A 96 -2.40 11.02 9.85
CA TRP A 96 -3.60 10.19 9.77
C TRP A 96 -4.01 9.63 11.15
N ILE A 97 -3.03 9.19 11.95
CA ILE A 97 -3.27 8.74 13.33
C ILE A 97 -3.86 9.88 14.19
N GLU A 98 -3.25 11.06 14.14
CA GLU A 98 -3.67 12.22 14.92
C GLU A 98 -5.07 12.75 14.55
N ARG A 99 -5.47 12.62 13.28
CA ARG A 99 -6.85 12.92 12.84
C ARG A 99 -7.87 11.92 13.32
N GLY A 100 -7.44 10.75 13.80
CA GLY A 100 -8.32 9.66 14.22
C GLY A 100 -8.94 8.89 13.05
N ASP A 101 -8.26 8.87 11.90
CA ASP A 101 -8.72 8.10 10.74
C ASP A 101 -8.87 6.62 11.12
N SER A 102 -10.01 6.01 10.78
CA SER A 102 -10.32 4.63 11.15
C SER A 102 -9.49 3.62 10.35
N ASP A 103 -9.20 3.96 9.11
CA ASP A 103 -8.44 3.15 8.16
C ASP A 103 -7.60 4.03 7.24
N VAL A 104 -6.55 3.46 6.68
CA VAL A 104 -5.75 4.04 5.58
C VAL A 104 -5.54 2.94 4.55
N THR A 105 -5.92 3.21 3.31
CA THR A 105 -5.89 2.22 2.23
C THR A 105 -4.81 2.56 1.21
N PHE A 106 -3.93 1.60 0.94
CA PHE A 106 -2.91 1.65 -0.10
C PHE A 106 -3.33 0.79 -1.27
N VAL A 107 -3.15 1.28 -2.50
CA VAL A 107 -3.50 0.55 -3.72
C VAL A 107 -2.26 0.32 -4.57
N ILE A 108 -2.05 -0.93 -4.97
CA ILE A 108 -1.02 -1.35 -5.92
C ILE A 108 -1.73 -1.98 -7.13
N GLY A 109 -1.62 -1.33 -8.29
CA GLY A 109 -2.19 -1.82 -9.54
C GLY A 109 -1.51 -3.07 -10.08
N GLY A 110 -2.08 -3.63 -11.13
CA GLY A 110 -1.44 -4.67 -11.93
C GLY A 110 -0.41 -4.10 -12.92
N ALA A 111 0.10 -4.97 -13.80
CA ALA A 111 1.14 -4.61 -14.78
C ALA A 111 0.72 -3.49 -15.75
N ASP A 112 -0.58 -3.35 -16.01
CA ASP A 112 -1.11 -2.33 -16.92
C ASP A 112 -1.45 -1.00 -16.19
N GLY A 113 -1.13 -0.92 -14.89
CA GLY A 113 -1.30 0.27 -14.06
C GLY A 113 -2.75 0.60 -13.68
N LEU A 114 -2.92 1.72 -13.02
CA LEU A 114 -4.21 2.23 -12.56
C LEU A 114 -4.83 3.18 -13.57
N ASP A 115 -6.16 3.31 -13.55
CA ASP A 115 -6.86 4.30 -14.36
C ASP A 115 -6.92 5.68 -13.67
N ASP A 116 -7.28 6.70 -14.45
CA ASP A 116 -7.37 8.07 -13.95
C ASP A 116 -8.48 8.25 -12.91
N ALA A 117 -9.53 7.44 -12.98
CA ALA A 117 -10.63 7.51 -12.03
C ALA A 117 -10.20 7.08 -10.61
N ILE A 118 -9.35 6.06 -10.49
CA ILE A 118 -8.79 5.63 -9.20
C ILE A 118 -7.74 6.64 -8.74
N ARG A 119 -6.82 7.06 -9.63
CA ARG A 119 -5.79 8.06 -9.29
C ARG A 119 -6.39 9.39 -8.85
N GLY A 120 -7.44 9.84 -9.51
CA GLY A 120 -8.13 11.10 -9.19
C GLY A 120 -8.87 11.11 -7.85
N ARG A 121 -9.11 9.94 -7.25
CA ARG A 121 -9.70 9.81 -5.91
C ARG A 121 -8.65 9.76 -4.80
N ALA A 122 -7.37 9.62 -5.14
CA ALA A 122 -6.31 9.44 -4.16
C ALA A 122 -6.02 10.75 -3.40
N ASP A 123 -5.90 10.66 -2.08
CA ASP A 123 -5.38 11.73 -1.23
C ASP A 123 -3.87 11.91 -1.41
N LEU A 124 -3.19 10.84 -1.86
CA LEU A 124 -1.78 10.85 -2.19
C LEU A 124 -1.50 9.83 -3.31
N VAL A 125 -0.90 10.29 -4.39
CA VAL A 125 -0.24 9.42 -5.37
C VAL A 125 1.23 9.32 -4.98
N LEU A 126 1.64 8.15 -4.48
CA LEU A 126 2.98 7.90 -3.94
C LEU A 126 3.85 7.18 -4.98
N SER A 127 5.08 7.68 -5.16
CA SER A 127 6.08 7.05 -6.04
C SER A 127 7.28 6.55 -5.25
N PHE A 128 7.75 5.34 -5.58
CA PHE A 128 9.05 4.81 -5.15
C PHE A 128 10.19 5.16 -6.12
N GLY A 129 10.02 6.21 -6.90
CA GLY A 129 10.95 6.67 -7.91
C GLY A 129 10.43 6.44 -9.33
N PRO A 130 11.12 7.01 -10.34
CA PRO A 130 10.66 6.99 -11.73
C PRO A 130 10.87 5.64 -12.44
N MET A 131 11.49 4.67 -11.78
CA MET A 131 11.68 3.33 -12.32
C MET A 131 10.42 2.49 -12.12
N THR A 132 10.08 1.70 -13.13
CA THR A 132 8.98 0.73 -13.04
C THR A 132 9.39 -0.44 -12.15
N TRP A 133 8.61 -0.71 -11.11
CA TRP A 133 8.82 -1.83 -10.20
C TRP A 133 7.86 -2.98 -10.50
N PRO A 134 8.30 -4.24 -10.49
CA PRO A 134 7.39 -5.37 -10.45
C PRO A 134 6.41 -5.22 -9.26
N HIS A 135 5.12 -5.44 -9.49
CA HIS A 135 4.08 -5.19 -8.47
C HIS A 135 4.28 -6.03 -7.19
N MET A 136 4.91 -7.20 -7.27
CA MET A 136 5.27 -7.99 -6.07
C MET A 136 6.37 -7.31 -5.26
N LEU A 137 7.41 -6.77 -5.91
CA LEU A 137 8.45 -6.00 -5.23
C LEU A 137 7.91 -4.68 -4.67
N ALA A 138 7.04 -3.98 -5.40
CA ALA A 138 6.38 -2.77 -4.89
C ALA A 138 5.60 -3.05 -3.59
N ARG A 139 4.98 -4.23 -3.45
CA ARG A 139 4.30 -4.66 -2.23
C ARG A 139 5.28 -4.86 -1.07
N VAL A 140 6.43 -5.49 -1.31
CA VAL A 140 7.49 -5.63 -0.30
C VAL A 140 8.00 -4.26 0.14
N LEU A 141 8.30 -3.37 -0.83
CA LEU A 141 8.77 -2.02 -0.54
C LEU A 141 7.75 -1.23 0.29
N LEU A 142 6.46 -1.33 -0.03
CA LEU A 142 5.41 -0.67 0.75
C LEU A 142 5.36 -1.21 2.19
N CYS A 143 5.37 -2.53 2.38
CA CYS A 143 5.39 -3.13 3.71
C CYS A 143 6.64 -2.71 4.50
N GLU A 144 7.79 -2.64 3.85
CA GLU A 144 9.03 -2.16 4.48
C GLU A 144 8.91 -0.69 4.89
N GLN A 145 8.39 0.19 4.02
CA GLN A 145 8.24 1.61 4.33
C GLN A 145 7.18 1.86 5.40
N LEU A 146 6.11 1.09 5.48
CA LEU A 146 5.15 1.13 6.59
C LEU A 146 5.82 0.74 7.92
N TRP A 147 6.60 -0.35 7.92
CA TRP A 147 7.38 -0.73 9.09
C TRP A 147 8.40 0.35 9.48
N ARG A 148 9.12 0.91 8.50
CA ARG A 148 10.08 1.99 8.72
C ARG A 148 9.42 3.24 9.30
N ALA A 149 8.26 3.63 8.80
CA ALA A 149 7.49 4.75 9.33
C ALA A 149 7.10 4.51 10.80
N ILE A 150 6.59 3.33 11.13
CA ILE A 150 6.29 2.94 12.52
C ILE A 150 7.56 2.99 13.37
N SER A 151 8.70 2.49 12.86
CA SER A 151 9.98 2.52 13.54
C SER A 151 10.46 3.94 13.85
N ILE A 152 10.28 4.87 12.93
CA ILE A 152 10.58 6.30 13.12
C ILE A 152 9.71 6.87 14.25
N LEU A 153 8.41 6.64 14.19
CA LEU A 153 7.45 7.19 15.15
C LEU A 153 7.60 6.59 16.56
N THR A 154 8.01 5.34 16.65
CA THR A 154 8.26 4.64 17.94
C THR A 154 9.70 4.76 18.43
N ARG A 155 10.58 5.46 17.71
CA ARG A 155 12.02 5.57 17.98
C ARG A 155 12.73 4.20 18.06
N HIS A 156 12.27 3.26 17.25
CA HIS A 156 12.88 1.95 17.18
C HIS A 156 14.21 2.01 16.40
N PRO A 157 15.28 1.29 16.80
CA PRO A 157 16.62 1.38 16.21
C PRO A 157 16.74 0.85 14.77
N TYR A 158 15.66 0.39 14.17
CA TYR A 158 15.62 -0.03 12.76
C TYR A 158 15.93 1.13 11.80
N HIS A 159 15.38 2.32 12.08
CA HIS A 159 15.69 3.51 11.31
C HIS A 159 16.89 4.24 11.95
N ARG A 160 17.84 4.55 11.11
CA ARG A 160 18.98 5.40 11.44
C ARG A 160 18.99 6.58 10.49
N ASP A 161 19.01 7.79 11.05
CA ASP A 161 19.16 9.05 10.30
C ASP A 161 20.53 9.14 9.67
#